data_35edc85f1556c67dee7d57fc8398bd7d
#
_entry.id   35edc85f1556c67dee7d57fc8398bd7d
#
_cell.length_a   1.000
_cell.length_b   1.000
_cell.length_c   1.000
_cell.angle_alpha   90.00
_cell.angle_beta   90.00
_cell.angle_gamma   90.00
#
_symmetry.space_group_name_H-M   'P 1'
#
loop_
_entity.id
_entity.type
_entity.pdbx_description
1 polymer ?
#
loop_
_entity_poly.entity_id
_entity_poly.type
_entity_poly.pdbx_seq_one_letter_code
_entity_poly.pdbx_strand_id
1 'polypeptide(L)'
;GLTVGKSLVEDEMMPTALVIVNMAEDAGVQLLLPTDHQVVDSYDPLNSRKTIPVEFTNTGLVGLDIGVETSARFAQALEGAKTIIWNGPMGMFEEKPFDEGTIAVAKAVA
;
A
#
# COMPACT_ATOMS: atom_id res chain seq x y z
N GLY A 1 10.90 -9.48 8.13
CA GLY A 1 10.08 -8.46 7.47
C GLY A 1 9.97 -7.18 8.26
N LEU A 2 9.27 -6.22 7.71
CA LEU A 2 9.01 -4.95 8.38
C LEU A 2 7.91 -5.10 9.44
N THR A 3 7.94 -4.24 10.46
CA THR A 3 6.87 -4.17 11.45
C THR A 3 5.62 -3.56 10.82
N VAL A 4 4.48 -4.19 11.03
CA VAL A 4 3.19 -3.73 10.49
C VAL A 4 2.32 -3.01 11.53
N GLY A 5 2.84 -2.80 12.74
CA GLY A 5 2.09 -2.20 13.84
C GLY A 5 0.87 -3.04 14.20
N LYS A 6 -0.31 -2.39 14.22
CA LYS A 6 -1.59 -3.06 14.49
C LYS A 6 -2.37 -3.39 13.22
N SER A 7 -1.74 -3.27 12.05
CA SER A 7 -2.36 -3.65 10.80
C SER A 7 -2.58 -5.16 10.73
N LEU A 8 -3.56 -5.56 9.92
CA LEU A 8 -3.84 -6.98 9.70
C LEU A 8 -2.72 -7.61 8.89
N VAL A 9 -2.33 -8.82 9.27
CA VAL A 9 -1.32 -9.60 8.56
C VAL A 9 -1.67 -11.07 8.63
N GLU A 10 -1.45 -11.77 7.53
CA GLU A 10 -1.62 -13.23 7.46
C GLU A 10 -0.23 -13.88 7.51
N ASP A 11 0.27 -14.16 8.72
CA ASP A 11 1.62 -14.68 8.92
C ASP A 11 1.88 -15.98 8.16
N GLU A 12 0.88 -16.84 8.07
CA GLU A 12 0.98 -18.13 7.37
C GLU A 12 1.17 -17.97 5.85
N MET A 13 0.85 -16.80 5.29
CA MET A 13 1.05 -16.50 3.87
C MET A 13 2.39 -15.84 3.57
N MET A 14 3.19 -15.54 4.58
CA MET A 14 4.49 -14.89 4.37
C MET A 14 5.45 -15.71 3.50
N PRO A 15 5.56 -17.04 3.67
CA PRO A 15 6.39 -17.84 2.76
C PRO A 15 5.91 -17.78 1.31
N THR A 16 4.59 -17.78 1.08
CA THR A 16 4.01 -17.65 -0.26
C THR A 16 4.34 -16.29 -0.87
N ALA A 17 4.24 -15.22 -0.08
CA ALA A 17 4.60 -13.88 -0.54
C ALA A 17 6.06 -13.81 -0.99
N LEU A 18 6.97 -14.42 -0.24
CA LEU A 18 8.38 -14.47 -0.61
C LEU A 18 8.61 -15.23 -1.92
N VAL A 19 7.90 -16.33 -2.13
CA VAL A 19 7.96 -17.09 -3.39
C VAL A 19 7.51 -16.21 -4.56
N ILE A 20 6.43 -15.45 -4.39
CA ILE A 20 5.91 -14.55 -5.43
C ILE A 20 6.94 -13.48 -5.78
N VAL A 21 7.59 -12.87 -4.79
CA VAL A 21 8.64 -11.88 -5.02
C VAL A 21 9.78 -12.47 -5.86
N ASN A 22 10.22 -13.67 -5.49
CA ASN A 22 11.31 -14.35 -6.21
C ASN A 22 10.90 -14.72 -7.64
N MET A 23 9.67 -15.19 -7.83
CA MET A 23 9.15 -15.53 -9.16
C MET A 23 9.08 -14.29 -10.06
N ALA A 24 8.64 -13.16 -9.52
CA ALA A 24 8.58 -11.90 -10.27
C ALA A 24 9.98 -11.47 -10.72
N GLU A 25 10.95 -11.55 -9.82
CA GLU A 25 12.33 -11.20 -10.13
C GLU A 25 12.90 -12.12 -11.24
N ASP A 26 12.72 -13.44 -11.11
CA ASP A 26 13.20 -14.41 -12.09
C ASP A 26 12.54 -14.24 -13.46
N ALA A 27 11.28 -13.86 -13.50
CA ALA A 27 10.51 -13.65 -14.74
C ALA A 27 10.70 -12.26 -15.34
N GLY A 28 11.43 -11.37 -14.69
CA GLY A 28 11.59 -9.98 -15.14
C GLY A 28 10.32 -9.16 -15.00
N VAL A 29 9.39 -9.54 -14.13
CA VAL A 29 8.15 -8.83 -13.87
C VAL A 29 8.38 -7.80 -12.76
N GLN A 30 8.01 -6.54 -13.03
CA GLN A 30 8.10 -5.48 -12.04
C GLN A 30 7.01 -5.66 -10.98
N LEU A 31 7.42 -5.92 -9.75
CA LEU A 31 6.53 -6.00 -8.60
C LEU A 31 6.73 -4.76 -7.74
N LEU A 32 5.68 -3.96 -7.60
CA LEU A 32 5.71 -2.73 -6.82
C LEU A 32 5.00 -2.93 -5.48
N LEU A 33 5.71 -2.63 -4.41
CA LEU A 33 5.16 -2.62 -3.06
C LEU A 33 5.13 -1.19 -2.53
N PRO A 34 4.21 -0.87 -1.61
CA PRO A 34 4.18 0.45 -1.01
C PRO A 34 5.49 0.81 -0.33
N THR A 35 5.92 2.06 -0.50
CA THR A 35 7.11 2.62 0.17
C THR A 35 6.74 3.54 1.31
N ASP A 36 5.55 4.10 1.27
CA ASP A 36 4.98 4.91 2.34
C ASP A 36 3.50 4.57 2.51
N HIS A 37 2.96 4.91 3.66
CA HIS A 37 1.55 4.71 3.93
C HIS A 37 1.01 5.78 4.87
N GLN A 38 -0.30 5.96 4.82
CA GLN A 38 -1.01 6.80 5.77
C GLN A 38 -1.35 5.96 6.99
N VAL A 39 -0.96 6.43 8.15
CA VAL A 39 -1.14 5.72 9.41
C VAL A 39 -1.90 6.60 10.38
N VAL A 40 -2.58 5.96 11.30
CA VAL A 40 -3.18 6.61 12.47
C VAL A 40 -2.69 5.90 13.73
N ASP A 41 -2.70 6.64 14.84
CA ASP A 41 -2.50 6.04 16.15
C ASP A 41 -3.81 5.39 16.56
N SER A 42 -3.76 4.12 16.93
CA SER A 42 -4.95 3.38 17.35
C SER A 42 -5.63 3.96 18.59
N TYR A 43 -4.91 4.78 19.37
CA TYR A 43 -5.47 5.44 20.55
C TYR A 43 -6.10 6.80 20.24
N ASP A 44 -5.77 7.41 19.10
CA ASP A 44 -6.30 8.70 18.68
C ASP A 44 -6.46 8.75 17.15
N PRO A 45 -7.35 7.94 16.57
CA PRO A 45 -7.45 7.83 15.11
C PRO A 45 -7.90 9.12 14.41
N LEU A 46 -8.62 10.00 15.09
CA LEU A 46 -9.18 11.21 14.47
C LEU A 46 -8.14 12.30 14.23
N ASN A 47 -7.11 12.39 15.09
CA ASN A 47 -6.17 13.50 15.09
C ASN A 47 -4.72 13.11 14.78
N SER A 48 -4.45 11.82 14.56
CA SER A 48 -3.08 11.31 14.47
C SER A 48 -2.65 10.94 13.04
N ARG A 49 -3.50 11.19 12.04
CA ARG A 49 -3.20 10.83 10.64
C ARG A 49 -1.89 11.45 10.18
N LYS A 50 -1.01 10.62 9.64
CA LYS A 50 0.24 11.08 9.01
C LYS A 50 0.69 10.09 7.96
N THR A 51 1.51 10.58 7.01
CA THR A 51 2.16 9.76 6.01
C THR A 51 3.59 9.49 6.46
N ILE A 52 3.98 8.23 6.51
CA ILE A 52 5.34 7.83 6.89
C ILE A 52 5.87 6.76 5.95
N PRO A 53 7.21 6.67 5.79
CA PRO A 53 7.82 5.50 5.13
C PRO A 53 7.47 4.22 5.87
N VAL A 54 7.30 3.12 5.13
CA VAL A 54 6.82 1.85 5.71
C VAL A 54 7.77 1.31 6.78
N GLU A 55 9.07 1.56 6.66
CA GLU A 55 10.07 1.11 7.63
C GLU A 55 9.96 1.77 9.00
N PHE A 56 9.22 2.88 9.10
CA PHE A 56 9.03 3.59 10.37
C PHE A 56 7.73 3.25 11.09
N THR A 57 7.00 2.24 10.62
CA THR A 57 5.79 1.78 11.31
C THR A 57 6.15 1.17 12.66
N ASN A 58 5.52 1.64 13.72
CA ASN A 58 5.69 1.10 15.06
C ASN A 58 4.41 0.39 15.54
N THR A 59 4.50 -0.24 16.73
CA THR A 59 3.43 -1.10 17.25
C THR A 59 2.12 -0.37 17.58
N GLY A 60 2.15 0.95 17.73
CA GLY A 60 0.94 1.75 18.02
C GLY A 60 0.21 2.25 16.80
N LEU A 61 0.78 2.06 15.61
CA LEU A 61 0.23 2.61 14.36
C LEU A 61 -0.55 1.57 13.56
N VAL A 62 -1.57 2.05 12.86
CA VAL A 62 -2.35 1.24 11.91
C VAL A 62 -2.24 1.90 10.53
N GLY A 63 -1.85 1.13 9.53
CA GLY A 63 -1.85 1.58 8.14
C GLY A 63 -3.25 1.48 7.54
N LEU A 64 -3.75 2.59 6.98
CA LEU A 64 -5.11 2.66 6.43
C LEU A 64 -5.15 3.00 4.95
N ASP A 65 -4.06 3.45 4.36
CA ASP A 65 -3.98 3.77 2.95
C ASP A 65 -2.50 3.82 2.52
N ILE A 66 -2.28 3.80 1.21
CA ILE A 66 -0.95 4.08 0.67
C ILE A 66 -0.65 5.58 0.78
N GLY A 67 0.64 5.91 0.83
CA GLY A 67 1.06 7.30 0.91
C GLY A 67 1.15 7.97 -0.46
N VAL A 68 1.54 9.24 -0.44
CA VAL A 68 1.67 10.07 -1.63
C VAL A 68 2.78 9.56 -2.56
N GLU A 69 3.90 9.15 -2.00
CA GLU A 69 5.01 8.62 -2.80
C GLU A 69 4.61 7.32 -3.50
N THR A 70 3.96 6.41 -2.79
CA THR A 70 3.47 5.15 -3.36
C THR A 70 2.46 5.42 -4.46
N SER A 71 1.52 6.35 -4.25
CA SER A 71 0.53 6.72 -5.27
C SER A 71 1.20 7.22 -6.55
N ALA A 72 2.22 8.07 -6.43
CA ALA A 72 2.95 8.59 -7.57
C ALA A 72 3.72 7.48 -8.31
N ARG A 73 4.34 6.57 -7.57
CA ARG A 73 5.08 5.45 -8.17
C ARG A 73 4.14 4.48 -8.90
N PHE A 74 2.98 4.20 -8.34
CA PHE A 74 1.99 3.34 -8.98
C PHE A 74 1.43 3.99 -10.25
N ALA A 75 1.12 5.28 -10.18
CA ALA A 75 0.65 6.03 -11.36
C ALA A 75 1.70 6.01 -12.49
N GLN A 76 2.97 6.22 -12.15
CA GLN A 76 4.06 6.18 -13.12
C GLN A 76 4.20 4.79 -13.76
N ALA A 77 4.07 3.74 -12.98
CA ALA A 77 4.16 2.37 -13.48
C ALA A 77 3.00 2.02 -14.44
N LEU A 78 1.85 2.64 -14.28
CA LEU A 78 0.68 2.43 -15.13
C LEU A 78 0.76 3.19 -16.45
N GLU A 79 1.63 4.19 -16.56
CA GLU A 79 1.80 4.96 -17.80
C GLU A 79 2.21 4.05 -18.95
N GLY A 80 1.54 4.21 -20.07
CA GLY A 80 1.82 3.43 -21.27
C GLY A 80 1.34 1.99 -21.25
N ALA A 81 0.72 1.53 -20.18
CA ALA A 81 0.13 0.20 -20.14
C ALA A 81 -1.06 0.12 -21.09
N LYS A 82 -1.11 -0.93 -21.91
CA LYS A 82 -2.19 -1.13 -22.88
C LYS A 82 -3.36 -1.89 -22.30
N THR A 83 -3.12 -2.68 -21.29
CA THR A 83 -4.14 -3.46 -20.59
C THR A 83 -3.88 -3.38 -19.11
N ILE A 84 -4.89 -3.01 -18.34
CA ILE A 84 -4.80 -2.90 -16.89
C ILE A 84 -5.93 -3.74 -16.28
N ILE A 85 -5.56 -4.57 -15.32
CA ILE A 85 -6.53 -5.30 -14.50
C ILE A 85 -6.38 -4.78 -13.08
N TRP A 86 -7.49 -4.34 -12.49
CA TRP A 86 -7.49 -3.79 -11.14
C TRP A 86 -8.41 -4.60 -10.23
N ASN A 87 -7.84 -5.13 -9.14
CA ASN A 87 -8.59 -5.89 -8.15
C ASN A 87 -8.36 -5.29 -6.76
N GLY A 88 -9.43 -4.80 -6.15
CA GLY A 88 -9.43 -4.28 -4.79
C GLY A 88 -8.96 -2.82 -4.66
N PRO A 89 -9.35 -2.17 -3.56
CA PRO A 89 -8.93 -0.80 -3.27
C PRO A 89 -7.50 -0.75 -2.72
N MET A 90 -6.96 0.47 -2.61
CA MET A 90 -5.63 0.69 -2.04
C MET A 90 -5.65 0.82 -0.52
N GLY A 91 -6.74 1.31 0.05
CA GLY A 91 -6.87 1.54 1.47
C GLY A 91 -8.30 1.42 1.96
N MET A 92 -8.57 1.94 3.13
CA MET A 92 -9.91 1.93 3.74
C MET A 92 -10.79 2.99 3.07
N PHE A 93 -11.15 2.74 1.81
CA PHE A 93 -11.81 3.73 0.93
C PHE A 93 -13.20 4.15 1.41
N GLU A 94 -13.84 3.36 2.26
CA GLU A 94 -15.15 3.69 2.82
C GLU A 94 -15.11 4.91 3.75
N GLU A 95 -13.92 5.23 4.28
CA GLU A 95 -13.74 6.34 5.21
C GLU A 95 -12.75 7.34 4.68
N LYS A 96 -13.19 8.60 4.52
CA LYS A 96 -12.27 9.69 4.18
C LYS A 96 -11.41 10.04 5.39
N PRO A 97 -10.15 10.39 5.21
CA PRO A 97 -9.45 10.62 3.92
C PRO A 97 -8.72 9.38 3.37
N PHE A 98 -9.01 8.18 3.85
CA PHE A 98 -8.31 6.95 3.49
C PHE A 98 -8.73 6.38 2.13
N ASP A 99 -9.49 7.14 1.35
CA ASP A 99 -9.81 6.87 -0.05
C ASP A 99 -8.84 7.54 -1.05
N GLU A 100 -7.93 8.37 -0.56
CA GLU A 100 -7.04 9.17 -1.42
C GLU A 100 -6.17 8.31 -2.33
N GLY A 101 -5.60 7.22 -1.80
CA GLY A 101 -4.78 6.30 -2.58
C GLY A 101 -5.59 5.60 -3.68
N THR A 102 -6.78 5.14 -3.35
CA THR A 102 -7.69 4.51 -4.31
C THR A 102 -8.08 5.49 -5.42
N ILE A 103 -8.40 6.73 -5.07
CA ILE A 103 -8.74 7.77 -6.05
C ILE A 103 -7.54 8.08 -6.95
N ALA A 104 -6.34 8.17 -6.38
CA ALA A 104 -5.12 8.43 -7.15
C ALA A 104 -4.87 7.34 -8.20
N VAL A 105 -5.03 6.07 -7.83
CA VAL A 105 -4.88 4.95 -8.76
C VAL A 105 -6.00 4.97 -9.80
N ALA A 106 -7.24 5.27 -9.40
CA ALA A 106 -8.36 5.38 -10.33
C ALA A 106 -8.11 6.43 -11.42
N LYS A 107 -7.57 7.57 -11.03
CA LYS A 107 -7.19 8.63 -11.99
C LYS A 107 -6.06 8.19 -12.92
N ALA A 108 -5.11 7.42 -12.43
CA ALA A 108 -4.02 6.92 -13.25
C ALA A 108 -4.49 5.88 -14.26
N VAL A 109 -5.51 5.10 -13.94
CA VAL A 109 -6.10 4.08 -14.84
C VAL A 109 -6.93 4.72 -15.94
N ALA A 110 -7.57 5.84 -15.66
CA ALA A 110 -8.46 6.52 -16.61
C ALA A 110 -7.70 7.15 -17.84
#